data_ef632548a068e128ea17cd8ba311715b
#
_entry.id   ef632548a068e128ea17cd8ba311715b
#
_cell.length_a   1.000
_cell.length_b   1.000
_cell.length_c   1.000
_cell.angle_alpha   90.00
_cell.angle_beta   90.00
_cell.angle_gamma   90.00
#
_symmetry.space_group_name_H-M   'P 1'
#
loop_
_entity.id
_entity.type
_entity.pdbx_description
1 polymer ?
#
loop_
_entity_poly.entity_id
_entity_poly.type
_entity_poly.pdbx_seq_one_letter_code
_entity_poly.pdbx_strand_id
1 'polypeptide(L)'
;MAETPTTTAPGSQTLARGLNALQLVAEAPAGLTVQQVADGVGVHRTIAYRLLATLSQFRFVARGEDGRYRPAAGLAILGASFDRNVRQLSLPTLRALADDLGTTVSLLVAEGDQQVAVAVIVPTQVAYQLAFHEGSRYPLDRGAAGIALLASMPARPDERDLVGRAREQGWVITHGEIEPNTYGLAVPVHRPPPSPPTCINLISHREDVVMRGQDAVIKAAKELSAILS
;
A
#
# COMPACT_ATOMS: atom_id res chain seq x y z
N MET A 1 30.71 16.83 16.25
CA MET A 1 29.63 17.46 15.44
C MET A 1 28.32 16.92 15.98
N ALA A 2 27.49 17.79 16.52
CA ALA A 2 26.27 17.41 17.21
C ALA A 2 25.16 17.07 16.19
N GLU A 3 24.62 15.86 16.29
CA GLU A 3 23.40 15.47 15.61
C GLU A 3 22.23 16.33 16.13
N THR A 4 21.60 17.07 15.24
CA THR A 4 20.40 17.82 15.55
C THR A 4 19.24 16.81 15.56
N PRO A 5 18.59 16.53 16.69
CA PRO A 5 17.42 15.65 16.71
C PRO A 5 16.29 16.35 15.94
N THR A 6 15.78 15.72 14.89
CA THR A 6 14.55 16.12 14.21
C THR A 6 13.40 15.96 15.21
N THR A 7 13.07 17.03 15.90
CA THR A 7 11.95 17.07 16.85
C THR A 7 10.66 17.02 16.06
N THR A 8 10.13 15.82 15.84
CA THR A 8 8.76 15.66 15.35
C THR A 8 7.82 16.27 16.40
N ALA A 9 7.04 17.28 16.04
CA ALA A 9 6.07 17.90 16.95
C ALA A 9 5.16 16.82 17.54
N PRO A 10 4.85 16.86 18.84
CA PRO A 10 4.01 15.85 19.47
C PRO A 10 2.62 15.88 18.86
N GLY A 11 2.24 14.80 18.16
CA GLY A 11 0.92 14.65 17.55
C GLY A 11 -0.20 14.57 18.61
N SER A 12 -1.45 14.81 18.19
CA SER A 12 -2.62 14.65 19.08
C SER A 12 -2.85 13.16 19.41
N GLN A 13 -2.59 12.76 20.64
CA GLN A 13 -2.80 11.38 21.10
C GLN A 13 -4.27 10.93 20.94
N THR A 14 -5.23 11.84 21.15
CA THR A 14 -6.67 11.51 20.97
C THR A 14 -7.00 11.24 19.52
N LEU A 15 -6.46 12.03 18.60
CA LEU A 15 -6.63 11.80 17.16
C LEU A 15 -5.98 10.48 16.74
N ALA A 16 -4.76 10.21 17.18
CA ALA A 16 -4.06 8.95 16.88
C ALA A 16 -4.89 7.74 17.38
N ARG A 17 -5.43 7.78 18.59
CA ARG A 17 -6.31 6.73 19.12
C ARG A 17 -7.59 6.58 18.29
N GLY A 18 -8.17 7.68 17.82
CA GLY A 18 -9.35 7.65 16.94
C GLY A 18 -9.06 7.00 15.59
N LEU A 19 -7.93 7.32 14.99
CA LEU A 19 -7.49 6.71 13.73
C LEU A 19 -7.16 5.22 13.90
N ASN A 20 -6.51 4.83 15.00
CA ASN A 20 -6.26 3.41 15.31
C ASN A 20 -7.58 2.64 15.51
N ALA A 21 -8.57 3.23 16.20
CA ALA A 21 -9.89 2.63 16.33
C ALA A 21 -10.58 2.44 14.97
N LEU A 22 -10.43 3.40 14.05
CA LEU A 22 -10.95 3.31 12.69
C LEU A 22 -10.30 2.17 11.89
N GLN A 23 -8.97 2.05 11.96
CA GLN A 23 -8.22 0.98 11.29
C GLN A 23 -8.66 -0.40 11.81
N LEU A 24 -8.73 -0.59 13.13
CA LEU A 24 -9.21 -1.84 13.72
C LEU A 24 -10.61 -2.23 13.21
N VAL A 25 -11.53 -1.26 13.14
CA VAL A 25 -12.88 -1.52 12.62
C VAL A 25 -12.85 -1.86 11.13
N ALA A 26 -11.99 -1.21 10.35
CA ALA A 26 -11.87 -1.46 8.91
C ALA A 26 -11.30 -2.86 8.60
N GLU A 27 -10.41 -3.37 9.43
CA GLU A 27 -9.79 -4.70 9.31
C GLU A 27 -10.67 -5.85 9.81
N ALA A 28 -11.82 -5.54 10.43
CA ALA A 28 -12.71 -6.54 11.02
C ALA A 28 -14.00 -6.75 10.18
N PRO A 29 -14.07 -7.72 9.27
CA PRO A 29 -15.24 -7.92 8.39
C PRO A 29 -16.56 -8.16 9.16
N ALA A 30 -16.48 -8.83 10.32
CA ALA A 30 -17.63 -9.06 11.19
C ALA A 30 -18.07 -7.82 12.00
N GLY A 31 -17.27 -6.75 11.96
CA GLY A 31 -17.42 -5.59 12.83
C GLY A 31 -16.97 -5.83 14.27
N LEU A 32 -16.72 -4.76 15.02
CA LEU A 32 -16.23 -4.79 16.39
C LEU A 32 -17.22 -4.16 17.38
N THR A 33 -17.30 -4.73 18.58
CA THR A 33 -17.99 -4.12 19.72
C THR A 33 -17.14 -3.00 20.32
N VAL A 34 -17.74 -2.11 21.10
CA VAL A 34 -17.01 -1.06 21.86
C VAL A 34 -15.90 -1.67 22.72
N GLN A 35 -16.15 -2.83 23.35
CA GLN A 35 -15.15 -3.49 24.20
C GLN A 35 -13.96 -3.97 23.39
N GLN A 36 -14.19 -4.62 22.26
CA GLN A 36 -13.11 -5.09 21.38
C GLN A 36 -12.25 -3.92 20.85
N VAL A 37 -12.88 -2.79 20.51
CA VAL A 37 -12.13 -1.58 20.11
C VAL A 37 -11.35 -1.01 21.30
N ALA A 38 -11.93 -0.99 22.52
CA ALA A 38 -11.24 -0.54 23.71
C ALA A 38 -9.97 -1.34 24.01
N ASP A 39 -10.08 -2.67 23.91
CA ASP A 39 -8.98 -3.61 24.12
C ASP A 39 -7.90 -3.44 23.05
N GLY A 40 -8.29 -3.35 21.77
CA GLY A 40 -7.37 -3.20 20.65
C GLY A 40 -6.61 -1.86 20.60
N VAL A 41 -7.26 -0.77 21.06
CA VAL A 41 -6.62 0.57 21.17
C VAL A 41 -5.85 0.75 22.49
N GLY A 42 -6.09 -0.12 23.48
CA GLY A 42 -5.50 0.01 24.82
C GLY A 42 -6.09 1.18 25.62
N VAL A 43 -7.41 1.38 25.56
CA VAL A 43 -8.11 2.48 26.27
C VAL A 43 -9.31 1.96 27.07
N HIS A 44 -9.77 2.76 28.04
CA HIS A 44 -10.99 2.42 28.76
C HIS A 44 -12.22 2.45 27.82
N ARG A 45 -13.20 1.56 28.05
CA ARG A 45 -14.43 1.43 27.25
C ARG A 45 -15.16 2.76 26.99
N THR A 46 -15.20 3.66 27.98
CA THR A 46 -15.82 4.98 27.84
C THR A 46 -15.09 5.84 26.80
N ILE A 47 -13.75 5.74 26.72
CA ILE A 47 -12.95 6.47 25.74
C ILE A 47 -13.20 5.89 24.35
N ALA A 48 -13.18 4.56 24.20
CA ALA A 48 -13.48 3.90 22.94
C ALA A 48 -14.88 4.27 22.41
N TYR A 49 -15.89 4.32 23.28
CA TYR A 49 -17.23 4.76 22.92
C TYR A 49 -17.24 6.20 22.38
N ARG A 50 -16.52 7.13 23.02
CA ARG A 50 -16.42 8.53 22.53
C ARG A 50 -15.69 8.63 21.20
N LEU A 51 -14.61 7.86 20.99
CA LEU A 51 -13.91 7.79 19.70
C LEU A 51 -14.85 7.28 18.59
N LEU A 52 -15.55 6.17 18.85
CA LEU A 52 -16.51 5.60 17.89
C LEU A 52 -17.69 6.53 17.63
N ALA A 53 -18.19 7.25 18.64
CA ALA A 53 -19.24 8.26 18.45
C ALA A 53 -18.78 9.39 17.53
N THR A 54 -17.56 9.89 17.71
CA THR A 54 -16.96 10.90 16.81
C THR A 54 -16.81 10.36 15.40
N LEU A 55 -16.23 9.15 15.24
CA LEU A 55 -16.08 8.53 13.91
C LEU A 55 -17.42 8.31 13.22
N SER A 56 -18.50 8.02 13.99
CA SER A 56 -19.86 7.88 13.46
C SER A 56 -20.44 9.22 12.99
N GLN A 57 -20.18 10.33 13.68
CA GLN A 57 -20.56 11.68 13.23
C GLN A 57 -19.94 12.03 11.87
N PHE A 58 -18.70 11.62 11.64
CA PHE A 58 -18.03 11.78 10.35
C PHE A 58 -18.40 10.71 9.33
N ARG A 59 -19.30 9.79 9.67
CA ARG A 59 -19.74 8.67 8.83
C ARG A 59 -18.61 7.73 8.41
N PHE A 60 -17.54 7.63 9.19
CA PHE A 60 -16.44 6.70 8.95
C PHE A 60 -16.74 5.31 9.48
N VAL A 61 -17.54 5.22 10.53
CA VAL A 61 -18.08 3.96 11.04
C VAL A 61 -19.59 4.08 11.27
N ALA A 62 -20.29 2.95 11.21
CA ALA A 62 -21.71 2.86 11.55
C ALA A 62 -21.92 1.71 12.54
N ARG A 63 -22.83 1.92 13.49
CA ARG A 63 -23.24 0.89 14.44
C ARG A 63 -24.41 0.09 13.88
N GLY A 64 -24.21 -1.22 13.74
CA GLY A 64 -25.29 -2.14 13.33
C GLY A 64 -26.29 -2.43 14.46
N GLU A 65 -27.39 -3.09 14.13
CA GLU A 65 -28.41 -3.55 15.10
C GLU A 65 -27.84 -4.54 16.11
N ASP A 66 -26.84 -5.32 15.73
CA ASP A 66 -26.05 -6.22 16.58
C ASP A 66 -25.08 -5.49 17.55
N GLY A 67 -25.11 -4.15 17.56
CA GLY A 67 -24.26 -3.32 18.39
C GLY A 67 -22.79 -3.23 17.97
N ARG A 68 -22.40 -3.85 16.84
CA ARG A 68 -21.05 -3.81 16.29
C ARG A 68 -20.87 -2.62 15.35
N TYR A 69 -19.67 -2.07 15.35
CA TYR A 69 -19.25 -1.00 14.46
C TYR A 69 -18.57 -1.59 13.23
N ARG A 70 -18.93 -1.05 12.07
CA ARG A 70 -18.40 -1.43 10.74
C ARG A 70 -18.00 -0.18 9.97
N PRO A 71 -17.12 -0.29 8.96
CA PRO A 71 -16.84 0.82 8.05
C PRO A 71 -18.11 1.40 7.43
N ALA A 72 -18.16 2.71 7.25
CA ALA A 72 -19.29 3.41 6.68
C ALA A 72 -18.93 4.25 5.43
N ALA A 73 -19.92 4.72 4.70
CA ALA A 73 -19.79 5.36 3.39
C ALA A 73 -18.86 6.59 3.36
N GLY A 74 -18.66 7.28 4.51
CA GLY A 74 -17.75 8.41 4.60
C GLY A 74 -16.30 8.06 4.23
N LEU A 75 -15.87 6.81 4.46
CA LEU A 75 -14.57 6.34 4.05
C LEU A 75 -14.44 6.23 2.53
N ALA A 76 -15.50 5.79 1.84
CA ALA A 76 -15.50 5.74 0.39
C ALA A 76 -15.38 7.13 -0.24
N ILE A 77 -16.01 8.15 0.38
CA ILE A 77 -15.92 9.55 -0.07
C ILE A 77 -14.49 10.09 0.10
N LEU A 78 -13.84 9.81 1.22
CA LEU A 78 -12.43 10.20 1.44
C LEU A 78 -11.49 9.44 0.50
N GLY A 79 -11.64 8.13 0.39
CA GLY A 79 -10.85 7.30 -0.52
C GLY A 79 -11.04 7.71 -1.98
N ALA A 80 -12.22 8.21 -2.34
CA ALA A 80 -12.48 8.75 -3.67
C ALA A 80 -11.71 10.06 -3.97
N SER A 81 -11.22 10.77 -2.97
CA SER A 81 -10.40 11.97 -3.14
C SER A 81 -8.90 11.64 -3.31
N PHE A 82 -8.49 10.47 -2.83
CA PHE A 82 -7.13 10.00 -2.99
C PHE A 82 -6.99 9.33 -4.36
N ASP A 83 -6.42 10.08 -5.30
CA ASP A 83 -5.98 9.61 -6.61
C ASP A 83 -6.99 8.65 -7.32
N ARG A 84 -8.25 9.11 -7.36
CA ARG A 84 -9.42 8.36 -7.89
C ARG A 84 -9.14 7.70 -9.23
N ASN A 85 -8.30 8.33 -10.05
CA ASN A 85 -7.99 7.87 -11.38
C ASN A 85 -6.94 6.73 -11.38
N VAL A 86 -5.93 6.78 -10.51
CA VAL A 86 -4.82 5.82 -10.57
C VAL A 86 -5.28 4.40 -10.29
N ARG A 87 -5.97 4.16 -9.18
CA ARG A 87 -6.47 2.82 -8.85
C ARG A 87 -7.46 2.32 -9.92
N GLN A 88 -8.49 3.10 -10.25
CA GLN A 88 -9.53 2.67 -11.19
C GLN A 88 -8.98 2.43 -12.62
N LEU A 89 -8.13 3.32 -13.11
CA LEU A 89 -7.54 3.19 -14.44
C LEU A 89 -6.51 2.05 -14.51
N SER A 90 -5.85 1.73 -13.40
CA SER A 90 -4.85 0.65 -13.36
C SER A 90 -5.47 -0.74 -13.23
N LEU A 91 -6.65 -0.89 -12.61
CA LEU A 91 -7.25 -2.19 -12.31
C LEU A 91 -7.37 -3.14 -13.53
N PRO A 92 -7.81 -2.71 -14.72
CA PRO A 92 -7.91 -3.60 -15.88
C PRO A 92 -6.54 -4.17 -16.31
N THR A 93 -5.52 -3.31 -16.38
CA THR A 93 -4.15 -3.71 -16.76
C THR A 93 -3.54 -4.64 -15.70
N LEU A 94 -3.69 -4.30 -14.41
CA LEU A 94 -3.18 -5.14 -13.33
C LEU A 94 -3.88 -6.51 -13.28
N ARG A 95 -5.19 -6.56 -13.52
CA ARG A 95 -5.96 -7.81 -13.56
C ARG A 95 -5.48 -8.71 -14.71
N ALA A 96 -5.41 -8.16 -15.93
CA ALA A 96 -4.91 -8.90 -17.09
C ALA A 96 -3.50 -9.46 -16.84
N LEU A 97 -2.62 -8.67 -16.26
CA LEU A 97 -1.25 -9.07 -15.93
C LEU A 97 -1.19 -10.16 -14.87
N ALA A 98 -2.01 -10.06 -13.81
CA ALA A 98 -2.07 -11.05 -12.75
C ALA A 98 -2.60 -12.41 -13.25
N ASP A 99 -3.63 -12.39 -14.08
CA ASP A 99 -4.24 -13.61 -14.62
C ASP A 99 -3.32 -14.28 -15.67
N ASP A 100 -2.64 -13.48 -16.53
CA ASP A 100 -1.68 -13.98 -17.54
C ASP A 100 -0.45 -14.64 -16.89
N LEU A 101 0.10 -14.03 -15.85
CA LEU A 101 1.29 -14.52 -15.17
C LEU A 101 1.00 -15.52 -14.03
N GLY A 102 -0.28 -15.67 -13.63
CA GLY A 102 -0.70 -16.56 -12.55
C GLY A 102 -0.09 -16.19 -11.20
N THR A 103 0.14 -14.89 -10.94
CA THR A 103 0.77 -14.43 -9.69
C THR A 103 0.25 -13.07 -9.25
N THR A 104 0.54 -12.70 -7.99
CA THR A 104 0.08 -11.43 -7.42
C THR A 104 0.78 -10.24 -8.06
N VAL A 105 -0.01 -9.29 -8.53
CA VAL A 105 0.44 -8.00 -9.07
C VAL A 105 -0.14 -6.88 -8.23
N SER A 106 0.66 -5.87 -7.95
CA SER A 106 0.27 -4.74 -7.12
C SER A 106 0.74 -3.41 -7.69
N LEU A 107 0.00 -2.35 -7.35
CA LEU A 107 0.40 -0.97 -7.58
C LEU A 107 0.80 -0.37 -6.24
N LEU A 108 1.99 0.19 -6.18
CA LEU A 108 2.50 0.85 -4.97
C LEU A 108 2.85 2.30 -5.24
N VAL A 109 2.74 3.11 -4.20
CA VAL A 109 3.16 4.51 -4.19
C VAL A 109 4.13 4.76 -3.05
N ALA A 110 4.97 5.80 -3.19
CA ALA A 110 5.81 6.27 -2.11
C ALA A 110 5.06 7.28 -1.24
N GLU A 111 5.07 7.05 0.08
CA GLU A 111 4.57 7.98 1.10
C GLU A 111 5.62 8.16 2.21
N GLY A 112 6.27 9.32 2.25
CA GLY A 112 7.37 9.55 3.20
C GLY A 112 8.54 8.61 2.94
N ASP A 113 8.87 7.79 3.92
CA ASP A 113 9.92 6.77 3.88
C ASP A 113 9.38 5.35 3.62
N GLN A 114 8.09 5.25 3.25
CA GLN A 114 7.40 3.98 3.05
C GLN A 114 6.87 3.80 1.63
N GLN A 115 6.82 2.55 1.19
CA GLN A 115 6.04 2.10 0.06
C GLN A 115 4.68 1.61 0.54
N VAL A 116 3.61 2.01 -0.14
CA VAL A 116 2.23 1.70 0.23
C VAL A 116 1.51 1.02 -0.92
N ALA A 117 0.91 -0.16 -0.66
CA ALA A 117 0.13 -0.86 -1.66
C ALA A 117 -1.26 -0.21 -1.82
N VAL A 118 -1.53 0.40 -2.97
CA VAL A 118 -2.82 1.06 -3.28
C VAL A 118 -3.77 0.17 -4.07
N ALA A 119 -3.24 -0.88 -4.71
CA ALA A 119 -4.02 -1.96 -5.31
C ALA A 119 -3.23 -3.27 -5.24
N VAL A 120 -3.89 -4.36 -4.91
CA VAL A 120 -3.32 -5.71 -4.89
C VAL A 120 -4.27 -6.65 -5.62
N ILE A 121 -3.79 -7.25 -6.69
CA ILE A 121 -4.56 -8.15 -7.53
C ILE A 121 -3.99 -9.56 -7.39
N VAL A 122 -4.80 -10.42 -6.81
CA VAL A 122 -4.54 -11.87 -6.76
C VAL A 122 -5.20 -12.49 -7.99
N PRO A 123 -4.52 -13.37 -8.74
CA PRO A 123 -5.12 -14.02 -9.90
C PRO A 123 -6.32 -14.89 -9.48
N THR A 124 -7.24 -15.09 -10.42
CA THR A 124 -8.51 -15.80 -10.18
C THR A 124 -8.31 -17.28 -9.82
N GLN A 125 -7.20 -17.88 -10.28
CA GLN A 125 -6.87 -19.28 -10.03
C GLN A 125 -5.50 -19.37 -9.34
N VAL A 126 -5.46 -19.35 -8.01
CA VAL A 126 -4.23 -19.59 -7.24
C VAL A 126 -4.42 -20.54 -6.07
N ALA A 127 -3.37 -21.34 -5.86
CA ALA A 127 -3.21 -22.20 -4.68
C ALA A 127 -2.55 -21.45 -3.49
N TYR A 128 -2.11 -20.18 -3.65
CA TYR A 128 -1.30 -19.47 -2.66
C TYR A 128 -1.73 -18.01 -2.51
N GLN A 129 -1.99 -17.58 -1.27
CA GLN A 129 -2.14 -16.15 -0.94
C GLN A 129 -0.88 -15.67 -0.21
N LEU A 130 -0.24 -14.62 -0.74
CA LEU A 130 0.78 -13.87 -0.02
C LEU A 130 0.10 -13.00 1.05
N ALA A 131 0.75 -12.80 2.19
CA ALA A 131 0.27 -11.94 3.27
C ALA A 131 0.28 -10.43 2.92
N PHE A 132 0.26 -10.11 1.63
CA PHE A 132 0.33 -8.78 1.06
C PHE A 132 -1.06 -8.31 0.62
N HIS A 133 -1.54 -7.19 1.15
CA HIS A 133 -2.88 -6.66 0.89
C HIS A 133 -2.86 -5.14 0.66
N GLU A 134 -3.94 -4.60 0.16
CA GLU A 134 -4.12 -3.15 0.03
C GLU A 134 -3.93 -2.47 1.39
N GLY A 135 -3.18 -1.36 1.41
CA GLY A 135 -2.77 -0.67 2.63
C GLY A 135 -1.50 -1.20 3.29
N SER A 136 -0.95 -2.35 2.86
CA SER A 136 0.34 -2.84 3.37
C SER A 136 1.44 -1.80 3.17
N ARG A 137 2.29 -1.65 4.19
CA ARG A 137 3.36 -0.66 4.24
C ARG A 137 4.69 -1.33 4.53
N TYR A 138 5.73 -0.95 3.79
CA TYR A 138 7.09 -1.41 4.01
C TYR A 138 8.07 -0.25 3.80
N PRO A 139 9.28 -0.28 4.40
CA PRO A 139 10.31 0.71 4.13
C PRO A 139 10.67 0.80 2.64
N LEU A 140 11.00 1.99 2.15
CA LEU A 140 11.39 2.21 0.75
C LEU A 140 12.74 1.57 0.39
N ASP A 141 13.62 1.33 1.35
CA ASP A 141 14.96 0.78 1.14
C ASP A 141 14.98 -0.74 0.90
N ARG A 142 13.81 -1.40 0.87
CA ARG A 142 13.66 -2.86 0.76
C ARG A 142 12.67 -3.27 -0.32
N GLY A 143 12.97 -4.43 -0.93
CA GLY A 143 12.13 -5.07 -1.93
C GLY A 143 12.11 -4.33 -3.26
N ALA A 144 11.68 -5.04 -4.30
CA ALA A 144 11.69 -4.51 -5.66
C ALA A 144 10.90 -3.20 -5.77
N ALA A 145 9.71 -3.15 -5.17
CA ALA A 145 8.87 -1.96 -5.24
C ALA A 145 9.51 -0.74 -4.60
N GLY A 146 10.08 -0.87 -3.39
CA GLY A 146 10.77 0.24 -2.73
C GLY A 146 11.95 0.77 -3.55
N ILE A 147 12.77 -0.14 -4.08
CA ILE A 147 13.90 0.21 -4.94
C ILE A 147 13.44 0.91 -6.24
N ALA A 148 12.37 0.42 -6.88
CA ALA A 148 11.81 1.05 -8.09
C ALA A 148 11.25 2.45 -7.82
N LEU A 149 10.60 2.64 -6.65
CA LEU A 149 10.11 3.94 -6.22
C LEU A 149 11.25 4.92 -5.95
N LEU A 150 12.32 4.49 -5.25
CA LEU A 150 13.53 5.28 -5.04
C LEU A 150 14.21 5.63 -6.37
N ALA A 151 14.25 4.71 -7.32
CA ALA A 151 14.81 4.94 -8.66
C ALA A 151 14.05 6.03 -9.43
N SER A 152 12.78 6.28 -9.11
CA SER A 152 11.95 7.36 -9.68
C SER A 152 12.16 8.71 -9.01
N MET A 153 12.91 8.77 -7.91
CA MET A 153 13.22 9.99 -7.16
C MET A 153 14.60 10.53 -7.57
N PRO A 154 14.92 11.78 -7.22
CA PRO A 154 16.27 12.30 -7.37
C PRO A 154 17.32 11.42 -6.66
N ALA A 155 18.45 11.20 -7.32
CA ALA A 155 19.54 10.40 -6.78
C ALA A 155 20.09 10.98 -5.46
N ARG A 156 20.43 10.10 -4.52
CA ARG A 156 21.03 10.46 -3.23
C ARG A 156 22.46 9.90 -3.15
N PRO A 157 23.39 10.60 -2.47
CA PRO A 157 24.78 10.16 -2.38
C PRO A 157 24.97 8.82 -1.64
N ASP A 158 24.02 8.46 -0.76
CA ASP A 158 24.05 7.30 0.13
C ASP A 158 23.07 6.20 -0.28
N GLU A 159 22.51 6.28 -1.52
CA GLU A 159 21.59 5.25 -1.99
C GLU A 159 22.31 3.94 -2.33
N ARG A 160 21.59 2.83 -2.21
CA ARG A 160 22.11 1.50 -2.60
C ARG A 160 22.44 1.47 -4.09
N ASP A 161 23.53 0.82 -4.50
CA ASP A 161 23.90 0.63 -5.92
C ASP A 161 22.76 0.05 -6.75
N LEU A 162 21.91 -0.76 -6.13
CA LEU A 162 20.75 -1.35 -6.78
C LEU A 162 19.72 -0.29 -7.25
N VAL A 163 19.60 0.84 -6.53
CA VAL A 163 18.72 1.95 -6.91
C VAL A 163 19.24 2.64 -8.17
N GLY A 164 20.55 2.89 -8.25
CA GLY A 164 21.20 3.45 -9.43
C GLY A 164 20.99 2.58 -10.66
N ARG A 165 21.24 1.27 -10.52
CA ARG A 165 20.99 0.29 -11.59
C ARG A 165 19.53 0.25 -12.02
N ALA A 166 18.60 0.26 -11.06
CA ALA A 166 17.16 0.29 -11.34
C ALA A 166 16.75 1.55 -12.12
N ARG A 167 17.37 2.70 -11.81
CA ARG A 167 17.14 3.97 -12.50
C ARG A 167 17.60 3.93 -13.96
N GLU A 168 18.76 3.30 -14.21
CA GLU A 168 19.33 3.17 -15.56
C GLU A 168 18.55 2.19 -16.45
N GLN A 169 18.21 1.02 -15.91
CA GLN A 169 17.56 -0.05 -16.69
C GLN A 169 16.02 0.04 -16.71
N GLY A 170 15.42 0.81 -15.79
CA GLY A 170 13.97 1.03 -15.71
C GLY A 170 13.17 -0.09 -15.03
N TRP A 171 13.83 -1.04 -14.37
CA TRP A 171 13.19 -2.11 -13.61
C TRP A 171 14.14 -2.67 -12.54
N VAL A 172 13.64 -3.50 -11.63
CA VAL A 172 14.46 -4.19 -10.62
C VAL A 172 13.84 -5.51 -10.20
N ILE A 173 14.69 -6.50 -9.96
CA ILE A 173 14.32 -7.76 -9.32
C ILE A 173 15.06 -7.86 -7.98
N THR A 174 14.33 -8.32 -6.96
CA THR A 174 14.90 -8.65 -5.63
C THR A 174 14.44 -10.03 -5.18
N HIS A 175 15.19 -10.63 -4.25
CA HIS A 175 14.86 -11.92 -3.67
C HIS A 175 14.99 -11.86 -2.15
N GLY A 176 13.96 -12.31 -1.43
CA GLY A 176 13.97 -12.46 0.04
C GLY A 176 14.05 -11.18 0.85
N GLU A 177 13.87 -10.00 0.25
CA GLU A 177 14.05 -8.72 0.96
C GLU A 177 12.84 -8.33 1.84
N ILE A 178 11.64 -8.75 1.49
CA ILE A 178 10.41 -8.51 2.28
C ILE A 178 9.99 -9.81 2.97
N GLU A 179 9.74 -10.85 2.20
CA GLU A 179 9.40 -12.17 2.71
C GLU A 179 10.46 -13.19 2.25
N PRO A 180 10.90 -14.10 3.13
CA PRO A 180 11.83 -15.16 2.74
C PRO A 180 11.29 -15.95 1.54
N ASN A 181 12.19 -16.34 0.64
CA ASN A 181 11.86 -17.15 -0.55
C ASN A 181 10.86 -16.51 -1.53
N THR A 182 10.71 -15.18 -1.51
CA THR A 182 9.91 -14.45 -2.50
C THR A 182 10.80 -13.66 -3.45
N TYR A 183 10.45 -13.72 -4.71
CA TYR A 183 11.01 -12.88 -5.77
C TYR A 183 10.05 -11.73 -6.04
N GLY A 184 10.58 -10.52 -6.12
CA GLY A 184 9.84 -9.32 -6.51
C GLY A 184 10.43 -8.74 -7.80
N LEU A 185 9.58 -8.35 -8.73
CA LEU A 185 9.93 -7.54 -9.90
C LEU A 185 9.13 -6.25 -9.83
N ALA A 186 9.80 -5.11 -9.95
CA ALA A 186 9.10 -3.83 -9.99
C ALA A 186 9.57 -2.94 -11.14
N VAL A 187 8.62 -2.22 -11.70
CA VAL A 187 8.81 -1.28 -12.81
C VAL A 187 8.13 0.05 -12.47
N PRO A 188 8.84 1.18 -12.52
CA PRO A 188 8.26 2.49 -12.32
C PRO A 188 7.15 2.82 -13.32
N VAL A 189 6.11 3.48 -12.84
CA VAL A 189 5.06 4.09 -13.66
C VAL A 189 5.25 5.60 -13.60
N HIS A 190 5.55 6.21 -14.75
CA HIS A 190 5.77 7.66 -14.83
C HIS A 190 4.45 8.40 -14.78
N ARG A 191 4.37 9.37 -13.89
CA ARG A 191 3.21 10.22 -13.67
C ARG A 191 3.64 11.67 -13.54
N PRO A 192 2.86 12.63 -14.08
CA PRO A 192 3.21 14.05 -13.94
C PRO A 192 3.13 14.52 -12.48
N PRO A 193 4.00 15.45 -12.06
CA PRO A 193 3.87 16.10 -10.76
C PRO A 193 2.49 16.80 -10.62
N PRO A 194 1.91 16.83 -9.40
CA PRO A 194 2.49 16.49 -8.09
C PRO A 194 2.28 15.04 -7.64
N SER A 195 2.08 14.11 -8.58
CA SER A 195 1.82 12.70 -8.25
C SER A 195 3.00 12.06 -7.50
N PRO A 196 2.72 11.22 -6.49
CA PRO A 196 3.77 10.46 -5.82
C PRO A 196 4.42 9.46 -6.77
N PRO A 197 5.70 9.11 -6.59
CA PRO A 197 6.34 8.00 -7.28
C PRO A 197 5.48 6.74 -7.18
N THR A 198 5.31 6.06 -8.30
CA THR A 198 4.39 4.93 -8.46
C THR A 198 5.11 3.79 -9.17
N CYS A 199 4.84 2.53 -8.82
CA CYS A 199 5.36 1.37 -9.55
C CYS A 199 4.35 0.23 -9.62
N ILE A 200 4.45 -0.60 -10.66
CA ILE A 200 3.87 -1.94 -10.67
C ILE A 200 4.87 -2.88 -10.01
N ASN A 201 4.38 -3.76 -9.16
CA ASN A 201 5.18 -4.80 -8.52
C ASN A 201 4.52 -6.17 -8.69
N LEU A 202 5.30 -7.14 -9.11
CA LEU A 202 4.94 -8.55 -9.23
C LEU A 202 5.68 -9.31 -8.14
N ILE A 203 4.99 -10.20 -7.42
CA ILE A 203 5.55 -11.00 -6.32
C ILE A 203 5.23 -12.46 -6.58
N SER A 204 6.25 -13.33 -6.49
CA SER A 204 6.09 -14.78 -6.64
C SER A 204 7.13 -15.54 -5.81
N HIS A 205 6.78 -16.74 -5.34
CA HIS A 205 7.75 -17.71 -4.81
C HIS A 205 8.55 -18.41 -5.94
N ARG A 206 8.18 -18.20 -7.19
CA ARG A 206 8.75 -18.85 -8.37
C ARG A 206 9.56 -17.83 -9.17
N GLU A 207 10.88 -18.03 -9.21
CA GLU A 207 11.80 -17.20 -9.98
C GLU A 207 11.46 -17.16 -11.47
N ASP A 208 11.14 -18.33 -12.05
CA ASP A 208 10.80 -18.45 -13.47
C ASP A 208 9.58 -17.60 -13.87
N VAL A 209 8.61 -17.40 -12.98
CA VAL A 209 7.44 -16.53 -13.20
C VAL A 209 7.87 -15.07 -13.26
N VAL A 210 8.75 -14.66 -12.33
CA VAL A 210 9.26 -13.29 -12.26
C VAL A 210 10.10 -12.96 -13.49
N MET A 211 10.98 -13.86 -13.89
CA MET A 211 11.85 -13.67 -15.06
C MET A 211 11.05 -13.62 -16.35
N ARG A 212 10.06 -14.49 -16.56
CA ARG A 212 9.19 -14.46 -17.74
C ARG A 212 8.25 -13.24 -17.76
N GLY A 213 7.87 -12.76 -16.59
CA GLY A 213 6.95 -11.63 -16.44
C GLY A 213 7.58 -10.27 -16.75
N GLN A 214 8.91 -10.17 -16.85
CA GLN A 214 9.61 -8.90 -16.94
C GLN A 214 9.10 -8.02 -18.09
N ASP A 215 9.07 -8.53 -19.30
CA ASP A 215 8.65 -7.76 -20.49
C ASP A 215 7.18 -7.34 -20.39
N ALA A 216 6.32 -8.22 -19.85
CA ALA A 216 4.91 -7.93 -19.65
C ALA A 216 4.69 -6.82 -18.63
N VAL A 217 5.43 -6.83 -17.50
CA VAL A 217 5.35 -5.76 -16.47
C VAL A 217 5.89 -4.45 -17.03
N ILE A 218 6.98 -4.46 -17.77
CA ILE A 218 7.54 -3.26 -18.44
C ILE A 218 6.52 -2.66 -19.42
N LYS A 219 5.88 -3.50 -20.23
CA LYS A 219 4.84 -3.08 -21.17
C LYS A 219 3.66 -2.46 -20.41
N ALA A 220 3.15 -3.14 -19.39
CA ALA A 220 2.05 -2.66 -18.56
C ALA A 220 2.37 -1.31 -17.88
N ALA A 221 3.60 -1.13 -17.37
CA ALA A 221 4.02 0.13 -16.77
C ALA A 221 4.05 1.28 -17.78
N LYS A 222 4.47 1.04 -19.02
CA LYS A 222 4.43 2.02 -20.12
C LYS A 222 2.99 2.39 -20.49
N GLU A 223 2.10 1.40 -20.59
CA GLU A 223 0.67 1.62 -20.87
C GLU A 223 0.02 2.46 -19.77
N LEU A 224 0.26 2.12 -18.49
CA LEU A 224 -0.24 2.89 -17.37
C LEU A 224 0.34 4.30 -17.31
N SER A 225 1.61 4.48 -17.63
CA SER A 225 2.22 5.81 -17.71
C SER A 225 1.52 6.69 -18.76
N ALA A 226 1.14 6.13 -19.91
CA ALA A 226 0.41 6.85 -20.93
C ALA A 226 -1.05 7.17 -20.55
N ILE A 227 -1.71 6.30 -19.77
CA ILE A 227 -3.08 6.50 -19.32
C ILE A 227 -3.15 7.53 -18.19
N LEU A 228 -2.11 7.60 -17.36
CA LEU A 228 -2.04 8.42 -16.15
C LEU A 228 -1.29 9.76 -16.33
N SER A 229 -0.89 10.06 -17.58
CA SER A 229 -0.19 11.30 -17.98
C SER A 229 -1.13 12.49 -18.11
#